data_a4cef561640713129ebbc0f3751282fe
#
_entry.id   a4cef561640713129ebbc0f3751282fe
#
_cell.length_a   1.000
_cell.length_b   1.000
_cell.length_c   1.000
_cell.angle_alpha   90.00
_cell.angle_beta   90.00
_cell.angle_gamma   90.00
#
_symmetry.space_group_name_H-M   'P 1'
#
loop_
_entity.id
_entity.type
_entity.pdbx_description
1 polymer ?
#
loop_
_entity_poly.entity_id
_entity_poly.type
_entity_poly.pdbx_seq_one_letter_code
_entity_poly.pdbx_strand_id
1 'polypeptide(L)'
;DLTILSVGVEPENGLAKAAGIELGLRGGILVDEHYETSQKDIFAVGDAIVVKQEITGQDALISLASPANRQGRQVADVIAGLGRTNKGSIGTAIVRAFDMTAASTGLSEHILRMNQLPYKALHVSGKDHAGYYPGATDMTLKLLFEPTTGKIYGAQGVGKKGVDKRIDILATAIKGNLTVFD
;
A
#
# COMPACT_ATOMS: atom_id res chain seq x y z
N ASP A 1 25.32 11.86 -22.17
CA ASP A 1 24.21 12.14 -21.23
C ASP A 1 23.15 11.03 -21.33
N LEU A 2 22.47 10.76 -20.24
CA LEU A 2 21.44 9.74 -20.13
C LEU A 2 20.18 10.38 -19.54
N THR A 3 19.02 10.11 -20.16
CA THR A 3 17.71 10.50 -19.61
C THR A 3 16.93 9.23 -19.26
N ILE A 4 16.44 9.14 -18.03
CA ILE A 4 15.60 8.04 -17.55
C ILE A 4 14.17 8.53 -17.40
N LEU A 5 13.23 7.90 -18.12
CA LEU A 5 11.80 8.13 -17.97
C LEU A 5 11.21 7.09 -17.00
N SER A 6 10.67 7.54 -15.86
CA SER A 6 10.03 6.71 -14.84
C SER A 6 8.72 7.35 -14.43
N VAL A 7 7.75 7.33 -15.33
CA VAL A 7 6.47 8.07 -15.22
C VAL A 7 5.32 7.27 -14.60
N GLY A 8 5.60 6.06 -14.13
CA GLY A 8 4.62 5.16 -13.55
C GLY A 8 3.94 4.25 -14.57
N VAL A 9 2.81 3.65 -14.16
CA VAL A 9 2.04 2.69 -14.95
C VAL A 9 0.59 3.10 -15.02
N GLU A 10 -0.09 2.65 -16.07
CA GLU A 10 -1.54 2.76 -16.22
C GLU A 10 -2.15 1.38 -16.38
N PRO A 11 -3.38 1.14 -15.92
CA PRO A 11 -4.08 -0.11 -16.13
C PRO A 11 -4.27 -0.40 -17.63
N GLU A 12 -3.91 -1.61 -18.07
CA GLU A 12 -4.30 -2.08 -19.38
C GLU A 12 -5.79 -2.45 -19.35
N ASN A 13 -6.62 -1.56 -19.83
CA ASN A 13 -8.08 -1.65 -19.74
C ASN A 13 -8.79 -1.79 -21.08
N GLY A 14 -8.06 -1.96 -22.17
CA GLY A 14 -8.62 -2.01 -23.53
C GLY A 14 -9.69 -3.09 -23.69
N LEU A 15 -9.44 -4.29 -23.18
CA LEU A 15 -10.40 -5.40 -23.24
C LEU A 15 -11.63 -5.14 -22.36
N ALA A 16 -11.44 -4.63 -21.14
CA ALA A 16 -12.54 -4.29 -20.24
C ALA A 16 -13.45 -3.21 -20.84
N LYS A 17 -12.85 -2.18 -21.43
CA LYS A 17 -13.57 -1.11 -22.13
C LYS A 17 -14.37 -1.64 -23.33
N ALA A 18 -13.78 -2.52 -24.13
CA ALA A 18 -14.47 -3.12 -25.27
C ALA A 18 -15.63 -4.03 -24.83
N ALA A 19 -15.54 -4.65 -23.64
CA ALA A 19 -16.61 -5.45 -23.06
C ALA A 19 -17.68 -4.61 -22.32
N GLY A 20 -17.58 -3.28 -22.30
CA GLY A 20 -18.54 -2.40 -21.64
C GLY A 20 -18.45 -2.45 -20.11
N ILE A 21 -17.31 -2.84 -19.54
CA ILE A 21 -17.07 -2.85 -18.10
C ILE A 21 -16.79 -1.43 -17.63
N GLU A 22 -17.38 -1.03 -16.51
CA GLU A 22 -17.19 0.29 -15.91
C GLU A 22 -15.76 0.49 -15.40
N LEU A 23 -15.21 1.67 -15.74
CA LEU A 23 -13.89 2.09 -15.33
C LEU A 23 -13.98 3.29 -14.37
N GLY A 24 -13.09 3.33 -13.40
CA GLY A 24 -13.03 4.40 -12.40
C GLY A 24 -11.72 5.19 -12.47
N LEU A 25 -11.14 5.45 -11.31
CA LEU A 25 -9.94 6.25 -11.13
C LEU A 25 -8.84 5.86 -12.14
N ARG A 26 -8.38 6.81 -12.95
CA ARG A 26 -7.31 6.64 -13.95
C ARG A 26 -7.48 5.42 -14.86
N GLY A 27 -8.73 5.07 -15.17
CA GLY A 27 -9.04 3.94 -16.04
C GLY A 27 -8.93 2.55 -15.39
N GLY A 28 -8.81 2.48 -14.06
CA GLY A 28 -8.87 1.21 -13.34
C GLY A 28 -10.27 0.59 -13.40
N ILE A 29 -10.34 -0.72 -13.43
CA ILE A 29 -11.59 -1.48 -13.49
C ILE A 29 -12.31 -1.35 -12.14
N LEU A 30 -13.57 -0.93 -12.16
CA LEU A 30 -14.42 -0.93 -10.97
C LEU A 30 -14.88 -2.34 -10.65
N VAL A 31 -14.77 -2.70 -9.38
CA VAL A 31 -15.26 -3.97 -8.84
C VAL A 31 -15.99 -3.72 -7.53
N ASP A 32 -16.91 -4.59 -7.20
CA ASP A 32 -17.57 -4.61 -5.91
C ASP A 32 -16.69 -5.25 -4.80
N GLU A 33 -17.26 -5.46 -3.63
CA GLU A 33 -16.57 -6.11 -2.51
C GLU A 33 -16.28 -7.60 -2.73
N HIS A 34 -16.84 -8.20 -3.77
CA HIS A 34 -16.61 -9.58 -4.18
C HIS A 34 -15.74 -9.72 -5.43
N TYR A 35 -15.15 -8.62 -5.91
CA TYR A 35 -14.35 -8.55 -7.14
C TYR A 35 -15.16 -8.70 -8.43
N GLU A 36 -16.50 -8.69 -8.37
CA GLU A 36 -17.33 -8.70 -9.56
C GLU A 36 -17.32 -7.32 -10.20
N THR A 37 -17.27 -7.29 -11.54
CA THR A 37 -17.29 -6.04 -12.30
C THR A 37 -18.74 -5.59 -12.53
N SER A 38 -18.94 -4.48 -13.27
CA SER A 38 -20.27 -4.05 -13.70
C SER A 38 -20.98 -5.04 -14.65
N GLN A 39 -20.26 -6.02 -15.18
CA GLN A 39 -20.81 -7.10 -16.00
C GLN A 39 -20.88 -8.38 -15.15
N LYS A 40 -22.10 -8.93 -15.06
CA LYS A 40 -22.40 -10.13 -14.26
C LYS A 40 -21.48 -11.30 -14.63
N ASP A 41 -21.04 -12.03 -13.60
CA ASP A 41 -20.19 -13.22 -13.70
C ASP A 41 -18.78 -12.92 -14.30
N ILE A 42 -18.38 -11.63 -14.37
CA ILE A 42 -17.05 -11.20 -14.76
C ILE A 42 -16.34 -10.57 -13.58
N PHE A 43 -15.20 -11.14 -13.20
CA PHE A 43 -14.39 -10.70 -12.06
C PHE A 43 -13.08 -10.07 -12.53
N ALA A 44 -12.57 -9.10 -11.75
CA ALA A 44 -11.27 -8.52 -11.99
C ALA A 44 -10.47 -8.40 -10.69
N VAL A 45 -9.15 -8.61 -10.78
CA VAL A 45 -8.21 -8.55 -9.65
C VAL A 45 -6.86 -8.01 -10.10
N GLY A 46 -6.00 -7.67 -9.16
CA GLY A 46 -4.62 -7.27 -9.41
C GLY A 46 -4.47 -5.79 -9.69
N ASP A 47 -3.43 -5.46 -10.44
CA ASP A 47 -2.98 -4.08 -10.63
C ASP A 47 -3.94 -3.20 -11.44
N ALA A 48 -4.84 -3.83 -12.20
CA ALA A 48 -5.77 -3.13 -13.07
C ALA A 48 -7.07 -2.66 -12.38
N ILE A 49 -7.35 -3.10 -11.15
CA ILE A 49 -8.59 -2.75 -10.45
C ILE A 49 -8.44 -1.51 -9.57
N VAL A 50 -9.54 -0.79 -9.38
CA VAL A 50 -9.67 0.20 -8.31
C VAL A 50 -9.90 -0.51 -6.99
N VAL A 51 -9.16 -0.13 -5.96
CA VAL A 51 -9.33 -0.63 -4.59
C VAL A 51 -9.58 0.51 -3.62
N LYS A 52 -10.08 0.23 -2.42
CA LYS A 52 -10.13 1.22 -1.35
C LYS A 52 -8.78 1.30 -0.63
N GLN A 53 -8.28 2.53 -0.47
CA GLN A 53 -7.20 2.80 0.49
C GLN A 53 -7.78 2.71 1.90
N GLU A 54 -7.36 1.73 2.68
CA GLU A 54 -8.04 1.38 3.94
C GLU A 54 -8.05 2.50 5.00
N ILE A 55 -7.08 3.42 4.96
CA ILE A 55 -6.96 4.49 5.95
C ILE A 55 -7.94 5.64 5.64
N THR A 56 -8.11 5.97 4.36
CA THR A 56 -8.95 7.09 3.90
C THR A 56 -10.34 6.65 3.43
N GLY A 57 -10.53 5.38 3.08
CA GLY A 57 -11.72 4.87 2.40
C GLY A 57 -11.84 5.31 0.93
N GLN A 58 -10.90 6.08 0.41
CA GLN A 58 -10.93 6.59 -0.97
C GLN A 58 -10.47 5.55 -1.99
N ASP A 59 -10.89 5.77 -3.24
CA ASP A 59 -10.42 4.98 -4.36
C ASP A 59 -8.93 5.18 -4.62
N ALA A 60 -8.24 4.08 -4.88
CA ALA A 60 -6.82 4.06 -5.16
C ALA A 60 -6.47 2.97 -6.19
N LEU A 61 -5.38 3.19 -6.92
CA LEU A 61 -4.69 2.16 -7.69
C LEU A 61 -3.45 1.74 -6.89
N ILE A 62 -3.40 0.48 -6.47
CA ILE A 62 -2.31 -0.06 -5.65
C ILE A 62 -1.70 -1.26 -6.37
N SER A 63 -0.82 -0.95 -7.31
CA SER A 63 -0.14 -1.93 -8.16
C SER A 63 1.01 -2.60 -7.41
N LEU A 64 0.67 -3.59 -6.58
CA LEU A 64 1.60 -4.33 -5.73
C LEU A 64 1.29 -5.83 -5.74
N ALA A 65 2.33 -6.65 -5.77
CA ALA A 65 2.23 -8.10 -5.85
C ALA A 65 1.46 -8.74 -4.67
N SER A 66 1.68 -8.26 -3.44
CA SER A 66 1.01 -8.83 -2.26
C SER A 66 -0.51 -8.65 -2.27
N PRO A 67 -1.07 -7.46 -2.54
CA PRO A 67 -2.51 -7.28 -2.77
C PRO A 67 -3.02 -8.16 -3.91
N ALA A 68 -2.36 -8.16 -5.08
CA ALA A 68 -2.77 -8.95 -6.23
C ALA A 68 -2.87 -10.45 -5.92
N ASN A 69 -1.86 -11.02 -5.25
CA ASN A 69 -1.86 -12.42 -4.81
C ASN A 69 -3.00 -12.75 -3.84
N ARG A 70 -3.29 -11.84 -2.90
CA ARG A 70 -4.40 -12.01 -1.96
C ARG A 70 -5.74 -11.95 -2.68
N GLN A 71 -5.91 -11.01 -3.57
CA GLN A 71 -7.12 -10.84 -4.38
C GLN A 71 -7.40 -12.08 -5.23
N GLY A 72 -6.36 -12.64 -5.89
CA GLY A 72 -6.51 -13.86 -6.68
C GLY A 72 -7.01 -15.06 -5.86
N ARG A 73 -6.55 -15.22 -4.62
CA ARG A 73 -7.09 -16.25 -3.72
C ARG A 73 -8.52 -15.94 -3.27
N GLN A 74 -8.79 -14.69 -2.93
CA GLN A 74 -10.11 -14.28 -2.45
C GLN A 74 -11.19 -14.39 -3.54
N VAL A 75 -10.89 -14.02 -4.79
CA VAL A 75 -11.85 -14.18 -5.89
C VAL A 75 -12.14 -15.64 -6.18
N ALA A 76 -11.15 -16.53 -6.07
CA ALA A 76 -11.38 -17.96 -6.20
C ALA A 76 -12.32 -18.49 -5.10
N ASP A 77 -12.14 -18.03 -3.85
CA ASP A 77 -13.04 -18.32 -2.74
C ASP A 77 -14.47 -17.79 -3.01
N VAL A 78 -14.60 -16.57 -3.54
CA VAL A 78 -15.90 -15.99 -3.92
C VAL A 78 -16.59 -16.82 -4.98
N ILE A 79 -15.91 -17.19 -6.05
CA ILE A 79 -16.45 -18.04 -7.14
C ILE A 79 -16.87 -19.41 -6.60
N ALA A 80 -16.16 -19.93 -5.59
CA ALA A 80 -16.50 -21.17 -4.91
C ALA A 80 -17.61 -21.03 -3.83
N GLY A 81 -18.18 -19.83 -3.65
CA GLY A 81 -19.25 -19.57 -2.68
C GLY A 81 -18.80 -19.41 -1.22
N LEU A 82 -17.51 -19.15 -0.96
CA LEU A 82 -16.97 -19.06 0.41
C LEU A 82 -17.06 -17.65 1.04
N GLY A 83 -17.75 -16.69 0.41
CA GLY A 83 -18.14 -15.43 1.03
C GLY A 83 -16.98 -14.54 1.49
N ARG A 84 -15.91 -14.39 0.68
CA ARG A 84 -14.81 -13.46 0.95
C ARG A 84 -15.14 -12.04 0.48
N THR A 85 -14.61 -11.05 1.18
CA THR A 85 -14.79 -9.64 0.83
C THR A 85 -13.46 -8.92 0.69
N ASN A 86 -13.40 -8.00 -0.29
CA ASN A 86 -12.30 -7.09 -0.51
C ASN A 86 -12.33 -5.96 0.54
N LYS A 87 -11.33 -5.90 1.40
CA LYS A 87 -11.20 -4.85 2.43
C LYS A 87 -10.30 -3.68 1.99
N GLY A 88 -9.85 -3.69 0.73
CA GLY A 88 -8.88 -2.72 0.24
C GLY A 88 -7.43 -3.05 0.62
N SER A 89 -6.59 -2.02 0.64
CA SER A 89 -5.17 -2.16 0.97
C SER A 89 -4.61 -0.89 1.60
N ILE A 90 -3.64 -1.04 2.51
CA ILE A 90 -2.87 0.08 3.06
C ILE A 90 -1.69 0.49 2.16
N GLY A 91 -1.28 -0.36 1.22
CA GLY A 91 -0.17 -0.08 0.29
C GLY A 91 1.20 -0.21 0.95
N THR A 92 1.61 -1.43 1.35
CA THR A 92 2.96 -1.68 1.87
C THR A 92 3.87 -2.13 0.74
N ALA A 93 4.99 -1.42 0.56
CA ALA A 93 5.95 -1.66 -0.51
C ALA A 93 7.39 -1.62 0.01
N ILE A 94 8.25 -2.39 -0.65
CA ILE A 94 9.69 -2.42 -0.39
C ILE A 94 10.45 -2.51 -1.70
N VAL A 95 11.58 -1.81 -1.78
CA VAL A 95 12.50 -1.88 -2.90
C VAL A 95 13.94 -1.86 -2.39
N ARG A 96 14.78 -2.65 -3.01
CA ARG A 96 16.22 -2.59 -2.79
C ARG A 96 16.91 -2.00 -4.02
N ALA A 97 17.73 -1.00 -3.79
CA ALA A 97 18.58 -0.39 -4.81
C ALA A 97 20.02 -0.43 -4.31
N PHE A 98 20.87 -1.22 -4.98
CA PHE A 98 22.24 -1.51 -4.55
C PHE A 98 22.28 -2.04 -3.10
N ASP A 99 22.94 -1.32 -2.20
CA ASP A 99 23.08 -1.69 -0.77
C ASP A 99 21.97 -1.12 0.10
N MET A 100 21.11 -0.26 -0.45
CA MET A 100 20.07 0.42 0.30
C MET A 100 18.71 -0.21 0.07
N THR A 101 17.95 -0.30 1.14
CA THR A 101 16.55 -0.71 1.13
C THR A 101 15.70 0.48 1.51
N ALA A 102 14.66 0.74 0.72
CA ALA A 102 13.60 1.68 1.04
C ALA A 102 12.27 0.93 1.14
N ALA A 103 11.48 1.23 2.15
CA ALA A 103 10.16 0.64 2.32
C ALA A 103 9.16 1.67 2.85
N SER A 104 7.89 1.45 2.56
CA SER A 104 6.80 2.33 3.02
C SER A 104 5.54 1.54 3.29
N THR A 105 4.68 2.07 4.15
CA THR A 105 3.34 1.57 4.41
C THR A 105 2.39 2.70 4.70
N GLY A 106 1.11 2.55 4.35
CA GLY A 106 0.08 3.57 4.57
C GLY A 106 0.24 4.80 3.68
N LEU A 107 -0.06 5.96 4.23
CA LEU A 107 -0.12 7.23 3.52
C LEU A 107 1.22 7.97 3.56
N SER A 108 1.53 8.69 2.49
CA SER A 108 2.64 9.65 2.46
C SER A 108 2.17 11.05 2.90
N GLU A 109 3.10 11.95 3.26
CA GLU A 109 2.76 13.36 3.53
C GLU A 109 2.05 14.03 2.35
N HIS A 110 2.42 13.66 1.12
CA HIS A 110 1.77 14.20 -0.07
C HIS A 110 0.28 13.86 -0.08
N ILE A 111 -0.07 12.61 0.16
CA ILE A 111 -1.47 12.17 0.23
C ILE A 111 -2.21 12.80 1.40
N LEU A 112 -1.58 12.92 2.57
CA LEU A 112 -2.18 13.57 3.73
C LEU A 112 -2.50 15.04 3.46
N ARG A 113 -1.59 15.77 2.79
CA ARG A 113 -1.80 17.17 2.39
C ARG A 113 -2.90 17.30 1.35
N MET A 114 -2.92 16.46 0.33
CA MET A 114 -3.99 16.46 -0.69
C MET A 114 -5.37 16.24 -0.08
N ASN A 115 -5.45 15.40 0.95
CA ASN A 115 -6.69 15.09 1.66
C ASN A 115 -6.98 16.04 2.85
N GLN A 116 -6.15 17.05 3.07
CA GLN A 116 -6.28 18.00 4.17
C GLN A 116 -6.39 17.32 5.55
N LEU A 117 -5.75 16.16 5.71
CA LEU A 117 -5.72 15.43 6.96
C LEU A 117 -4.64 16.03 7.88
N PRO A 118 -4.97 16.40 9.13
CA PRO A 118 -3.99 16.88 10.07
C PRO A 118 -3.01 15.76 10.45
N TYR A 119 -1.72 16.04 10.42
CA TYR A 119 -0.71 15.06 10.76
C TYR A 119 0.52 15.67 11.43
N LYS A 120 1.25 14.85 12.18
CA LYS A 120 2.62 15.09 12.58
C LYS A 120 3.56 14.09 11.91
N ALA A 121 4.77 14.54 11.62
CA ALA A 121 5.85 13.71 11.12
C ALA A 121 6.96 13.60 12.17
N LEU A 122 7.32 12.37 12.52
CA LEU A 122 8.43 12.06 13.41
C LEU A 122 9.52 11.36 12.61
N HIS A 123 10.76 11.82 12.72
CA HIS A 123 11.92 11.16 12.14
C HIS A 123 12.76 10.53 13.25
N VAL A 124 13.09 9.26 13.12
CA VAL A 124 13.92 8.50 14.05
C VAL A 124 15.08 7.90 13.29
N SER A 125 16.30 8.25 13.72
CA SER A 125 17.53 7.65 13.19
C SER A 125 18.15 6.75 14.27
N GLY A 126 18.54 5.56 13.85
CA GLY A 126 19.13 4.57 14.76
C GLY A 126 19.84 3.49 13.94
N LYS A 127 20.10 2.37 14.59
CA LYS A 127 20.75 1.22 13.95
C LYS A 127 19.75 0.07 13.78
N ASP A 128 20.04 -0.80 12.81
CA ASP A 128 19.26 -2.01 12.55
C ASP A 128 19.28 -3.00 13.73
N HIS A 129 20.35 -2.97 14.52
CA HIS A 129 20.47 -3.69 15.80
C HIS A 129 21.40 -2.95 16.76
N ALA A 130 21.63 -3.50 17.95
CA ALA A 130 22.45 -2.88 19.00
C ALA A 130 23.86 -2.55 18.49
N GLY A 131 24.25 -1.27 18.63
CA GLY A 131 25.48 -0.73 18.02
C GLY A 131 26.77 -1.32 18.56
N TYR A 132 26.74 -2.00 19.71
CA TYR A 132 27.88 -2.73 20.25
C TYR A 132 28.11 -4.08 19.56
N TYR A 133 27.12 -4.61 18.83
CA TYR A 133 27.27 -5.86 18.10
C TYR A 133 27.81 -5.58 16.70
N PRO A 134 28.76 -6.41 16.20
CA PRO A 134 29.42 -6.15 14.93
C PRO A 134 28.46 -6.11 13.73
N GLY A 135 28.71 -5.22 12.81
CA GLY A 135 27.99 -5.13 11.52
C GLY A 135 26.70 -4.32 11.58
N ALA A 136 26.46 -3.56 12.66
CA ALA A 136 25.32 -2.65 12.77
C ALA A 136 25.38 -1.55 11.71
N THR A 137 24.26 -1.29 11.05
CA THR A 137 24.12 -0.28 9.99
C THR A 137 23.07 0.75 10.34
N ASP A 138 23.24 1.95 9.86
CA ASP A 138 22.31 3.04 10.12
C ASP A 138 21.00 2.87 9.33
N MET A 139 19.92 3.31 9.94
CA MET A 139 18.57 3.32 9.39
C MET A 139 17.82 4.56 9.85
N THR A 140 17.05 5.15 8.96
CA THR A 140 16.14 6.25 9.28
C THR A 140 14.71 5.81 9.02
N LEU A 141 13.83 6.07 9.97
CA LEU A 141 12.38 5.86 9.89
C LEU A 141 11.68 7.21 9.97
N LYS A 142 10.62 7.35 9.20
CA LYS A 142 9.67 8.44 9.28
C LYS A 142 8.31 7.87 9.61
N LEU A 143 7.66 8.40 10.64
CA LEU A 143 6.32 8.03 11.07
C LEU A 143 5.37 9.20 10.88
N LEU A 144 4.19 8.94 10.34
CA LEU A 144 3.12 9.92 10.12
C LEU A 144 1.90 9.50 10.93
N PHE A 145 1.37 10.41 11.74
CA PHE A 145 0.24 10.09 12.62
C PHE A 145 -0.67 11.30 12.86
N GLU A 146 -1.91 11.03 13.23
CA GLU A 146 -2.88 12.05 13.65
C GLU A 146 -2.46 12.64 15.01
N PRO A 147 -2.41 13.98 15.14
CA PRO A 147 -1.83 14.62 16.33
C PRO A 147 -2.56 14.39 17.65
N THR A 148 -3.88 14.17 17.60
CA THR A 148 -4.74 14.08 18.80
C THR A 148 -4.91 12.65 19.27
N THR A 149 -5.26 11.76 18.37
CA THR A 149 -5.56 10.35 18.66
C THR A 149 -4.34 9.45 18.62
N GLY A 150 -3.26 9.92 17.99
CA GLY A 150 -2.09 9.10 17.72
C GLY A 150 -2.29 8.04 16.62
N LYS A 151 -3.41 8.04 15.90
CA LYS A 151 -3.66 7.08 14.82
C LYS A 151 -2.54 7.11 13.79
N ILE A 152 -1.93 5.98 13.54
CA ILE A 152 -0.84 5.85 12.57
C ILE A 152 -1.41 5.93 11.16
N TYR A 153 -0.95 6.90 10.37
CA TYR A 153 -1.32 7.07 8.98
C TYR A 153 -0.37 6.39 8.01
N GLY A 154 0.91 6.35 8.34
CA GLY A 154 1.89 5.74 7.47
C GLY A 154 3.30 5.84 8.00
N ALA A 155 4.19 5.10 7.36
CA ALA A 155 5.61 5.12 7.68
C ALA A 155 6.47 4.90 6.44
N GLN A 156 7.70 5.41 6.51
CA GLN A 156 8.74 5.21 5.50
C GLN A 156 10.03 4.85 6.22
N GLY A 157 10.83 3.96 5.62
CA GLY A 157 12.12 3.57 6.16
C GLY A 157 13.16 3.48 5.07
N VAL A 158 14.41 3.84 5.41
CA VAL A 158 15.56 3.69 4.53
C VAL A 158 16.78 3.25 5.35
N GLY A 159 17.54 2.30 4.81
CA GLY A 159 18.75 1.77 5.45
C GLY A 159 19.30 0.58 4.70
N LYS A 160 20.43 0.04 5.18
CA LYS A 160 21.04 -1.14 4.56
C LYS A 160 20.37 -2.45 4.97
N LYS A 161 19.94 -2.56 6.23
CA LYS A 161 19.37 -3.78 6.82
C LYS A 161 18.20 -3.45 7.76
N GLY A 162 17.27 -4.38 7.92
CA GLY A 162 16.22 -4.35 8.93
C GLY A 162 15.09 -3.35 8.71
N VAL A 163 15.06 -2.66 7.57
CA VAL A 163 14.00 -1.72 7.19
C VAL A 163 12.66 -2.45 7.03
N ASP A 164 12.70 -3.60 6.38
CA ASP A 164 11.57 -4.52 6.19
C ASP A 164 10.84 -4.82 7.49
N LYS A 165 11.59 -5.29 8.50
CA LYS A 165 11.04 -5.65 9.81
C LYS A 165 10.32 -4.49 10.51
N ARG A 166 10.86 -3.26 10.40
CA ARG A 166 10.23 -2.08 11.02
C ARG A 166 8.95 -1.69 10.29
N ILE A 167 8.98 -1.73 8.98
CA ILE A 167 7.80 -1.41 8.17
C ILE A 167 6.72 -2.48 8.32
N ASP A 168 7.05 -3.75 8.43
CA ASP A 168 6.09 -4.84 8.69
C ASP A 168 5.40 -4.68 10.04
N ILE A 169 6.15 -4.30 11.09
CA ILE A 169 5.58 -3.99 12.41
C ILE A 169 4.60 -2.81 12.31
N LEU A 170 5.01 -1.73 11.64
CA LEU A 170 4.17 -0.54 11.48
C LEU A 170 2.95 -0.82 10.58
N ALA A 171 3.09 -1.62 9.55
CA ALA A 171 1.98 -2.08 8.72
C ALA A 171 0.97 -2.91 9.54
N THR A 172 1.48 -3.79 10.41
CA THR A 172 0.65 -4.58 11.34
C THR A 172 -0.05 -3.69 12.36
N ALA A 173 0.66 -2.68 12.91
CA ALA A 173 0.09 -1.70 13.82
C ALA A 173 -1.06 -0.92 13.17
N ILE A 174 -0.89 -0.43 11.92
CA ILE A 174 -1.95 0.23 11.16
C ILE A 174 -3.16 -0.69 10.99
N LYS A 175 -2.94 -1.95 10.59
CA LYS A 175 -4.02 -2.94 10.44
C LYS A 175 -4.71 -3.29 11.75
N GLY A 176 -3.98 -3.29 12.85
CA GLY A 176 -4.49 -3.51 14.21
C GLY A 176 -5.13 -2.27 14.85
N ASN A 177 -5.19 -1.13 14.14
CA ASN A 177 -5.64 0.16 14.66
C ASN A 177 -4.89 0.61 15.93
N LEU A 178 -3.61 0.25 16.03
CA LEU A 178 -2.75 0.75 17.10
C LEU A 178 -2.40 2.23 16.85
N THR A 179 -2.04 2.89 17.93
CA THR A 179 -1.65 4.30 17.93
C THR A 179 -0.15 4.46 18.21
N VAL A 180 0.36 5.69 18.17
CA VAL A 180 1.74 5.98 18.57
C VAL A 180 1.94 5.92 20.11
N PHE A 181 0.87 5.71 20.86
CA PHE A 181 0.90 5.59 22.33
C PHE A 181 0.98 4.12 22.79
N ASP A 182 0.79 3.15 21.89
CA ASP A 182 0.94 1.71 22.12
C ASP A 182 2.37 1.23 21.87
#